data_c9cbf7e98a8813d35eafbef8abedeeff
#
_entry.id   c9cbf7e98a8813d35eafbef8abedeeff
#
_cell.length_a   1.000
_cell.length_b   1.000
_cell.length_c   1.000
_cell.angle_alpha   90.00
_cell.angle_beta   90.00
_cell.angle_gamma   90.00
#
_symmetry.space_group_name_H-M   'P 1'
#
loop_
_entity.id
_entity.type
_entity.pdbx_description
1 polymer ?
#
loop_
_entity_poly.entity_id
_entity_poly.type
_entity_poly.pdbx_seq_one_letter_code
_entity_poly.pdbx_strand_id
1 'polypeptide(L)'
;MLGKGELARPEDVRLRLPANGWHAIYLGLYRGAAEPDRPFKDPFLIRIKLSGDRLFDSVRPGVSDQVVPNRAVARYASAIEEFFWKAADLDAHDLIISAATRATHTAAQLSFVRLVPMTGAEVEEYRRASGPANRNLAVQIDGASGSLHHGVRTIEELIEGFEPLRNTDVGRVFLGTGGPGLTYRPTKVGSEFATAATELLTESSRRAVESLRAYRSNGIDLVKERVDFLHSLGIEVFLGFRMGTTSDHPPAHVKSVPMWKEHPEWRCRDRDGNSIIRLSMAYPEVREFYVKLFLELASYGIEGVQLIYTRRPPFVLFEDPVIEDFRRNYGIDPRELPEDSELEGEFMTEGGFFTNDPRLEKLWAGYVTAFMRELRRALDERQRPDGGRIQVAANVLYNAAYNHAGGLDLETWVAEGLVDILVPPTQAYDYAEERHIPVIDYDYFNKLTTGSTCVFYPDLFPRQMCAGEYVRQAREAYEGGASGLAFWDSDVRVNMKSQWNTVRRLGHRDNLSRMEREHGGYLMHELNLIEDWNPSTRFM
;
A
#
# COMPACT_ATOMS: atom_id res chain seq x y z
N MET A 1 -13.02 12.12 34.83
CA MET A 1 -12.02 12.76 33.95
C MET A 1 -10.68 12.12 34.26
N LEU A 2 -10.30 11.09 33.49
CA LEU A 2 -8.94 10.57 33.54
C LEU A 2 -8.07 11.52 32.73
N GLY A 3 -7.07 12.10 33.39
CA GLY A 3 -6.17 13.06 32.79
C GLY A 3 -5.47 12.48 31.56
N LYS A 4 -5.13 13.33 30.61
CA LYS A 4 -4.25 13.06 29.48
C LYS A 4 -2.81 12.80 29.97
N GLY A 5 -2.60 11.69 30.70
CA GLY A 5 -1.27 11.16 30.95
C GLY A 5 -0.92 10.24 29.79
N GLU A 6 0.28 10.33 29.24
CA GLU A 6 0.85 9.25 28.43
C GLU A 6 0.66 7.97 29.23
N LEU A 7 -0.13 7.03 28.70
CA LEU A 7 -0.26 5.71 29.31
C LEU A 7 1.13 5.11 29.31
N ALA A 8 1.67 4.84 30.49
CA ALA A 8 2.96 4.19 30.64
C ALA A 8 2.91 2.88 29.84
N ARG A 9 3.86 2.71 28.92
CA ARG A 9 3.99 1.46 28.17
C ARG A 9 4.20 0.33 29.19
N PRO A 10 3.37 -0.74 29.19
CA PRO A 10 3.60 -1.86 30.07
C PRO A 10 4.95 -2.53 29.76
N GLU A 11 5.56 -3.14 30.76
CA GLU A 11 6.78 -3.92 30.58
C GLU A 11 6.52 -5.11 29.63
N ASP A 12 7.56 -5.53 28.92
CA ASP A 12 7.50 -6.70 28.06
C ASP A 12 7.26 -7.96 28.89
N VAL A 13 6.35 -8.80 28.43
CA VAL A 13 6.10 -10.11 29.03
C VAL A 13 7.06 -11.11 28.38
N ARG A 14 7.85 -11.79 29.20
CA ARG A 14 8.74 -12.86 28.77
C ARG A 14 8.18 -14.23 29.19
N LEU A 15 7.93 -15.08 28.21
CA LEU A 15 7.42 -16.42 28.39
C LEU A 15 8.49 -17.43 27.99
N ARG A 16 8.93 -18.24 28.94
CA ARG A 16 9.85 -19.36 28.68
C ARG A 16 9.12 -20.44 27.87
N LEU A 17 9.71 -20.85 26.75
CA LEU A 17 9.18 -21.92 25.93
C LEU A 17 9.77 -23.28 26.39
N PRO A 18 8.92 -24.25 26.77
CA PRO A 18 9.37 -25.53 27.28
C PRO A 18 9.67 -26.54 26.16
N ALA A 19 10.46 -26.11 25.14
CA ALA A 19 10.75 -26.89 23.95
C ALA A 19 12.17 -26.63 23.46
N ASN A 20 12.79 -27.65 22.85
CA ASN A 20 14.10 -27.57 22.20
C ASN A 20 14.01 -28.10 20.77
N GLY A 21 14.88 -27.62 19.89
CA GLY A 21 14.89 -27.98 18.49
C GLY A 21 13.79 -27.29 17.68
N TRP A 22 13.64 -27.67 16.42
CA TRP A 22 12.75 -27.04 15.49
C TRP A 22 11.27 -27.30 15.78
N HIS A 23 10.51 -26.19 15.86
CA HIS A 23 9.05 -26.23 16.07
C HIS A 23 8.35 -25.25 15.14
N ALA A 24 7.20 -25.64 14.63
CA ALA A 24 6.19 -24.74 14.09
C ALA A 24 5.44 -24.10 15.27
N ILE A 25 5.37 -22.78 15.29
CA ILE A 25 4.77 -21.97 16.35
C ILE A 25 3.44 -21.42 15.84
N TYR A 26 2.38 -21.77 16.56
CA TYR A 26 1.03 -21.26 16.30
C TYR A 26 0.60 -20.36 17.46
N LEU A 27 -0.09 -19.29 17.12
CA LEU A 27 -0.63 -18.34 18.08
C LEU A 27 -2.14 -18.38 18.06
N GLY A 28 -2.76 -18.46 19.22
CA GLY A 28 -4.20 -18.31 19.40
C GLY A 28 -4.52 -16.91 19.90
N LEU A 29 -5.09 -16.06 19.05
CA LEU A 29 -5.50 -14.70 19.40
C LEU A 29 -7.00 -14.65 19.61
N TYR A 30 -7.42 -14.05 20.72
CA TYR A 30 -8.82 -13.75 20.96
C TYR A 30 -9.28 -12.61 20.04
N ARG A 31 -10.35 -12.84 19.28
CA ARG A 31 -10.88 -11.86 18.32
C ARG A 31 -11.78 -10.79 18.95
N GLY A 32 -12.31 -11.05 20.14
CA GLY A 32 -13.39 -10.26 20.69
C GLY A 32 -14.72 -10.50 19.96
N ALA A 33 -15.77 -9.85 20.40
CA ALA A 33 -17.00 -9.74 19.61
C ALA A 33 -16.71 -8.78 18.45
N ALA A 34 -16.56 -9.30 17.23
CA ALA A 34 -16.39 -8.47 16.06
C ALA A 34 -17.65 -7.60 15.88
N GLU A 35 -17.50 -6.28 15.86
CA GLU A 35 -18.52 -5.43 15.26
C GLU A 35 -18.45 -5.67 13.76
N PRO A 36 -19.48 -6.28 13.13
CA PRO A 36 -19.46 -6.62 11.71
C PRO A 36 -19.17 -5.42 10.81
N ASP A 37 -19.57 -4.22 11.27
CA ASP A 37 -19.55 -2.99 10.49
C ASP A 37 -18.26 -2.18 10.64
N ARG A 38 -17.30 -2.66 11.45
CA ARG A 38 -16.05 -1.91 11.71
C ARG A 38 -14.83 -2.82 11.82
N PRO A 39 -14.47 -3.58 10.78
CA PRO A 39 -13.32 -4.48 10.83
C PRO A 39 -11.98 -3.76 10.98
N PHE A 40 -11.96 -2.43 10.87
CA PHE A 40 -10.73 -1.61 10.83
C PHE A 40 -10.54 -0.66 12.02
N LYS A 41 -11.55 -0.48 12.88
CA LYS A 41 -11.40 0.38 14.06
C LYS A 41 -10.77 -0.43 15.20
N ASP A 42 -9.57 -0.04 15.54
CA ASP A 42 -8.79 -0.52 16.68
C ASP A 42 -8.46 -2.02 16.64
N PRO A 43 -7.60 -2.44 15.72
CA PRO A 43 -7.19 -3.83 15.67
C PRO A 43 -6.42 -4.19 16.94
N PHE A 44 -6.81 -5.29 17.57
CA PHE A 44 -6.01 -5.95 18.60
C PHE A 44 -4.65 -6.29 18.01
N LEU A 45 -3.62 -5.55 18.38
CA LEU A 45 -2.26 -5.71 17.86
C LEU A 45 -1.32 -6.03 19.01
N ILE A 46 -0.58 -7.12 18.87
CA ILE A 46 0.55 -7.42 19.75
C ILE A 46 1.85 -7.40 18.95
N ARG A 47 2.93 -7.01 19.60
CA ARG A 47 4.29 -7.18 19.08
C ARG A 47 4.91 -8.40 19.76
N ILE A 48 5.48 -9.31 18.97
CA ILE A 48 5.97 -10.59 19.44
C ILE A 48 7.29 -10.94 18.75
N LYS A 49 8.23 -11.54 19.51
CA LYS A 49 9.47 -12.08 18.95
C LYS A 49 10.02 -13.21 19.82
N LEU A 50 10.88 -14.03 19.25
CA LEU A 50 11.77 -14.87 20.04
C LEU A 50 12.94 -14.03 20.57
N SER A 51 13.53 -14.44 21.69
CA SER A 51 14.65 -13.69 22.29
C SER A 51 15.88 -13.58 21.38
N GLY A 52 16.03 -14.46 20.38
CA GLY A 52 17.06 -14.42 19.36
C GLY A 52 16.73 -13.54 18.14
N ASP A 53 15.49 -13.10 18.00
CA ASP A 53 15.10 -12.25 16.87
C ASP A 53 15.57 -10.81 17.11
N ARG A 54 16.07 -10.18 16.05
CA ARG A 54 16.43 -8.75 16.09
C ARG A 54 15.20 -7.87 16.23
N LEU A 55 14.16 -8.13 15.43
CA LEU A 55 12.98 -7.28 15.30
C LEU A 55 11.74 -7.97 15.85
N PHE A 56 10.78 -7.17 16.32
CA PHE A 56 9.45 -7.66 16.63
C PHE A 56 8.66 -7.90 15.34
N ASP A 57 7.74 -8.84 15.41
CA ASP A 57 6.68 -9.04 14.43
C ASP A 57 5.36 -8.56 15.06
N SER A 58 4.61 -7.76 14.34
CA SER A 58 3.29 -7.30 14.77
C SER A 58 2.22 -8.26 14.25
N VAL A 59 1.36 -8.75 15.13
CA VAL A 59 0.32 -9.70 14.78
C VAL A 59 -1.04 -9.24 15.31
N ARG A 60 -2.08 -9.50 14.53
CA ARG A 60 -3.48 -9.21 14.84
C ARG A 60 -4.41 -10.25 14.22
N PRO A 61 -5.64 -10.41 14.72
CA PRO A 61 -6.66 -11.21 14.07
C PRO A 61 -6.94 -10.72 12.64
N GLY A 62 -7.25 -11.65 11.75
CA GLY A 62 -7.55 -11.38 10.37
C GLY A 62 -9.05 -11.41 10.03
N VAL A 63 -9.37 -11.32 8.74
CA VAL A 63 -10.72 -11.53 8.20
C VAL A 63 -10.94 -13.02 8.01
N SER A 64 -12.04 -13.57 8.52
CA SER A 64 -12.40 -14.97 8.37
C SER A 64 -13.62 -15.15 7.51
N ASP A 65 -13.59 -16.17 6.64
CA ASP A 65 -14.74 -16.71 5.90
C ASP A 65 -15.48 -17.81 6.69
N GLN A 66 -14.91 -18.26 7.81
CA GLN A 66 -15.59 -19.19 8.69
C GLN A 66 -16.71 -18.45 9.41
N VAL A 67 -17.93 -18.80 9.05
CA VAL A 67 -19.15 -18.25 9.66
C VAL A 67 -19.30 -18.87 11.04
N VAL A 68 -19.34 -18.03 12.08
CA VAL A 68 -19.81 -18.48 13.40
C VAL A 68 -21.29 -18.83 13.26
N PRO A 69 -21.72 -20.08 13.49
CA PRO A 69 -23.00 -20.61 13.03
C PRO A 69 -24.25 -19.94 13.65
N ASN A 70 -24.11 -19.08 14.64
CA ASN A 70 -25.28 -18.53 15.32
C ASN A 70 -25.25 -16.99 15.40
N ARG A 71 -25.77 -16.34 14.37
CA ARG A 71 -25.91 -14.86 14.34
C ARG A 71 -26.74 -14.27 15.49
N ALA A 72 -27.65 -15.03 16.09
CA ALA A 72 -28.43 -14.56 17.23
C ALA A 72 -27.58 -14.45 18.50
N VAL A 73 -26.52 -15.25 18.60
CA VAL A 73 -25.52 -15.22 19.68
C VAL A 73 -24.29 -14.43 19.27
N ALA A 74 -24.19 -13.97 18.03
CA ALA A 74 -23.00 -13.30 17.46
C ALA A 74 -22.58 -12.03 18.21
N ARG A 75 -23.47 -11.39 18.96
CA ARG A 75 -23.11 -10.29 19.89
C ARG A 75 -22.22 -10.77 21.05
N TYR A 76 -22.17 -12.07 21.31
CA TYR A 76 -21.46 -12.65 22.44
C TYR A 76 -20.57 -13.84 22.04
N ALA A 77 -20.55 -14.22 20.76
CA ALA A 77 -19.70 -15.28 20.28
C ALA A 77 -18.24 -14.80 20.30
N SER A 78 -17.49 -15.34 21.25
CA SER A 78 -16.06 -15.17 21.35
C SER A 78 -15.39 -16.26 20.56
N ALA A 79 -14.41 -15.91 19.75
CA ALA A 79 -13.61 -16.87 19.00
C ALA A 79 -12.13 -16.60 19.20
N ILE A 80 -11.36 -17.68 19.19
CA ILE A 80 -9.90 -17.62 19.13
C ILE A 80 -9.49 -18.00 17.72
N GLU A 81 -8.78 -17.11 17.06
CA GLU A 81 -8.15 -17.38 15.79
C GLU A 81 -6.77 -17.96 16.01
N GLU A 82 -6.58 -19.22 15.62
CA GLU A 82 -5.28 -19.90 15.65
C GLU A 82 -4.65 -19.87 14.26
N PHE A 83 -3.41 -19.37 14.16
CA PHE A 83 -2.68 -19.32 12.92
C PHE A 83 -1.20 -19.65 13.12
N PHE A 84 -0.57 -20.13 12.05
CA PHE A 84 0.87 -20.32 12.01
C PHE A 84 1.57 -18.95 12.04
N TRP A 85 2.49 -18.78 13.00
CA TRP A 85 3.32 -17.58 13.09
C TRP A 85 4.65 -17.75 12.36
N LYS A 86 5.48 -18.68 12.82
CA LYS A 86 6.74 -19.05 12.18
C LYS A 86 7.23 -20.42 12.63
N ALA A 87 8.24 -20.96 11.93
CA ALA A 87 9.03 -22.07 12.42
C ALA A 87 10.41 -21.58 12.85
N ALA A 88 10.91 -22.11 13.96
CA ALA A 88 12.21 -21.77 14.51
C ALA A 88 12.79 -22.90 15.33
N ASP A 89 14.12 -22.87 15.48
CA ASP A 89 14.82 -23.65 16.51
C ASP A 89 14.63 -22.95 17.85
N LEU A 90 14.06 -23.64 18.81
CA LEU A 90 13.68 -23.08 20.12
C LEU A 90 14.74 -23.29 21.21
N ASP A 91 15.92 -23.79 20.87
CA ASP A 91 16.96 -24.01 21.86
C ASP A 91 17.31 -22.71 22.60
N ALA A 92 16.99 -22.69 23.89
CA ALA A 92 17.21 -21.55 24.79
C ALA A 92 16.52 -20.24 24.40
N HIS A 93 15.42 -20.27 23.60
CA HIS A 93 14.66 -19.09 23.26
C HIS A 93 13.42 -18.92 24.13
N ASP A 94 13.21 -17.67 24.57
CA ASP A 94 11.96 -17.20 25.18
C ASP A 94 11.10 -16.49 24.14
N LEU A 95 9.79 -16.50 24.34
CA LEU A 95 8.86 -15.65 23.64
C LEU A 95 8.75 -14.31 24.38
N ILE A 96 8.95 -13.21 23.66
CA ILE A 96 8.84 -11.85 24.19
C ILE A 96 7.60 -11.21 23.54
N ILE A 97 6.68 -10.76 24.40
CA ILE A 97 5.45 -10.09 24.01
C ILE A 97 5.53 -8.66 24.50
N SER A 98 5.36 -7.71 23.59
CA SER A 98 5.44 -6.28 23.87
C SER A 98 4.13 -5.59 23.50
N ALA A 99 3.82 -4.51 24.22
CA ALA A 99 2.73 -3.64 23.82
C ALA A 99 3.03 -3.01 22.43
N ALA A 100 1.97 -2.77 21.66
CA ALA A 100 2.11 -2.00 20.45
C ALA A 100 2.72 -0.63 20.77
N THR A 101 3.74 -0.21 20.02
CA THR A 101 4.34 1.13 20.14
C THR A 101 3.39 2.23 19.72
N ARG A 102 2.36 1.83 18.99
CA ARG A 102 1.37 2.71 18.39
C ARG A 102 0.37 3.10 19.47
N ALA A 103 0.13 4.40 19.61
CA ALA A 103 -0.78 4.99 20.58
C ALA A 103 -2.25 4.67 20.25
N THR A 104 -2.59 3.40 20.20
CA THR A 104 -3.95 2.91 20.07
C THR A 104 -4.36 2.29 21.39
N HIS A 105 -5.53 2.59 21.88
CA HIS A 105 -6.11 2.03 23.11
C HIS A 105 -6.54 0.56 22.90
N THR A 106 -5.71 -0.25 22.24
CA THR A 106 -6.07 -1.62 21.88
C THR A 106 -5.54 -2.60 22.91
N ALA A 107 -6.45 -3.34 23.51
CA ALA A 107 -6.11 -4.53 24.26
C ALA A 107 -5.95 -5.69 23.27
N ALA A 108 -4.80 -6.38 23.31
CA ALA A 108 -4.62 -7.64 22.58
C ALA A 108 -4.56 -8.78 23.57
N GLN A 109 -5.20 -9.90 23.22
CA GLN A 109 -5.23 -11.08 24.08
C GLN A 109 -4.66 -12.26 23.32
N LEU A 110 -3.45 -12.68 23.73
CA LEU A 110 -2.89 -13.96 23.36
C LEU A 110 -3.46 -15.03 24.29
N SER A 111 -4.25 -15.94 23.74
CA SER A 111 -4.91 -16.99 24.52
C SER A 111 -4.00 -18.20 24.77
N PHE A 112 -3.25 -18.60 23.75
CA PHE A 112 -2.28 -19.69 23.87
C PHE A 112 -1.18 -19.60 22.80
N VAL A 113 -0.10 -20.35 23.05
CA VAL A 113 0.95 -20.64 22.07
C VAL A 113 1.03 -22.16 21.95
N ARG A 114 0.87 -22.68 20.72
CA ARG A 114 1.01 -24.11 20.44
C ARG A 114 2.32 -24.34 19.68
N LEU A 115 3.12 -25.26 20.22
CA LEU A 115 4.39 -25.67 19.64
C LEU A 115 4.23 -27.08 19.03
N VAL A 116 4.55 -27.25 17.77
CA VAL A 116 4.48 -28.50 17.03
C VAL A 116 5.90 -28.88 16.62
N PRO A 117 6.47 -29.99 17.16
CA PRO A 117 7.80 -30.45 16.76
C PRO A 117 7.85 -30.71 15.24
N MET A 118 8.95 -30.34 14.61
CA MET A 118 9.18 -30.56 13.19
C MET A 118 10.25 -31.63 12.96
N THR A 119 10.00 -32.51 12.01
CA THR A 119 11.00 -33.45 11.51
C THR A 119 12.03 -32.72 10.64
N GLY A 120 13.21 -33.32 10.44
CA GLY A 120 14.23 -32.73 9.55
C GLY A 120 13.73 -32.50 8.13
N ALA A 121 12.87 -33.41 7.63
CA ALA A 121 12.26 -33.23 6.30
C ALA A 121 11.32 -32.02 6.22
N GLU A 122 10.49 -31.80 7.24
CA GLU A 122 9.60 -30.63 7.33
C GLU A 122 10.38 -29.32 7.46
N VAL A 123 11.51 -29.33 8.20
CA VAL A 123 12.40 -28.16 8.30
C VAL A 123 13.00 -27.81 6.93
N GLU A 124 13.49 -28.81 6.20
CA GLU A 124 14.05 -28.59 4.86
C GLU A 124 12.96 -28.13 3.86
N GLU A 125 11.76 -28.67 3.95
CA GLU A 125 10.62 -28.20 3.16
C GLU A 125 10.26 -26.74 3.50
N TYR A 126 10.18 -26.41 4.79
CA TYR A 126 9.92 -25.04 5.24
C TYR A 126 10.97 -24.05 4.71
N ARG A 127 12.26 -24.40 4.84
CA ARG A 127 13.36 -23.56 4.33
C ARG A 127 13.28 -23.37 2.82
N ARG A 128 13.00 -24.42 2.07
CA ARG A 128 12.86 -24.38 0.61
C ARG A 128 11.63 -23.58 0.18
N ALA A 129 10.50 -23.79 0.84
CA ALA A 129 9.27 -23.05 0.56
C ALA A 129 9.33 -21.56 0.96
N SER A 130 10.24 -21.22 1.86
CA SER A 130 10.53 -19.84 2.27
C SER A 130 11.61 -19.18 1.42
N GLY A 131 12.13 -19.87 0.40
CA GLY A 131 13.17 -19.36 -0.50
C GLY A 131 12.62 -18.35 -1.55
N PRO A 132 13.52 -17.58 -2.18
CA PRO A 132 13.15 -16.49 -3.10
C PRO A 132 12.76 -16.95 -4.51
N ALA A 133 12.36 -18.21 -4.72
CA ALA A 133 12.21 -18.82 -6.04
C ALA A 133 11.12 -18.19 -6.93
N ASN A 134 10.12 -17.49 -6.35
CA ASN A 134 8.97 -16.95 -7.07
C ASN A 134 8.69 -15.50 -6.68
N ARG A 135 9.69 -14.63 -6.79
CA ARG A 135 9.61 -13.22 -6.38
C ARG A 135 8.81 -12.34 -7.33
N ASN A 136 7.56 -12.71 -7.60
CA ASN A 136 6.66 -11.99 -8.50
C ASN A 136 5.50 -11.28 -7.77
N LEU A 137 5.61 -11.11 -6.44
CA LEU A 137 4.68 -10.28 -5.70
C LEU A 137 5.28 -8.89 -5.46
N ALA A 138 4.42 -7.88 -5.55
CA ALA A 138 4.73 -6.51 -5.21
C ALA A 138 3.84 -6.04 -4.05
N VAL A 139 4.42 -5.46 -3.01
CA VAL A 139 3.66 -4.86 -1.91
C VAL A 139 3.81 -3.34 -1.95
N GLN A 140 2.72 -2.63 -1.77
CA GLN A 140 2.72 -1.19 -1.69
C GLN A 140 2.51 -0.71 -0.26
N ILE A 141 3.38 0.21 0.17
CA ILE A 141 3.39 0.81 1.50
C ILE A 141 3.39 2.33 1.33
N ASP A 142 2.44 2.99 1.96
CA ASP A 142 2.25 4.44 1.77
C ASP A 142 3.35 5.30 2.43
N GLY A 143 4.22 4.68 3.20
CA GLY A 143 5.41 5.31 3.77
C GLY A 143 5.19 6.06 5.09
N ALA A 144 3.97 6.44 5.44
CA ALA A 144 3.65 7.17 6.67
C ALA A 144 2.64 6.44 7.56
N SER A 145 1.57 5.90 7.00
CA SER A 145 0.41 5.38 7.73
C SER A 145 0.77 4.25 8.69
N GLY A 146 1.60 3.34 8.27
CA GLY A 146 2.03 2.19 9.07
C GLY A 146 3.09 2.50 10.14
N SER A 147 3.69 3.69 10.15
CA SER A 147 4.83 4.01 11.02
C SER A 147 4.77 5.43 11.59
N LEU A 148 5.01 6.45 10.77
CA LEU A 148 5.16 7.84 11.22
C LEU A 148 3.92 8.36 11.95
N HIS A 149 2.71 8.04 11.46
CA HIS A 149 1.45 8.41 12.11
C HIS A 149 1.26 7.75 13.48
N HIS A 150 2.04 6.71 13.78
CA HIS A 150 2.05 6.04 15.07
C HIS A 150 3.18 6.49 15.99
N GLY A 151 4.00 7.46 15.56
CA GLY A 151 5.01 8.08 16.40
C GLY A 151 6.26 7.25 16.60
N VAL A 152 6.64 6.39 15.64
CA VAL A 152 7.90 5.62 15.67
C VAL A 152 9.11 6.56 15.68
N ARG A 153 10.14 6.23 16.45
CA ARG A 153 11.30 7.10 16.68
C ARG A 153 12.64 6.38 16.58
N THR A 154 12.67 5.06 16.54
CA THR A 154 13.91 4.28 16.39
C THR A 154 13.98 3.64 15.01
N ILE A 155 15.18 3.27 14.57
CA ILE A 155 15.37 2.57 13.30
C ILE A 155 14.69 1.20 13.35
N GLU A 156 14.78 0.49 14.49
CA GLU A 156 14.13 -0.81 14.67
C GLU A 156 12.61 -0.69 14.49
N GLU A 157 11.96 0.27 15.14
CA GLU A 157 10.52 0.52 14.98
C GLU A 157 10.15 0.92 13.55
N LEU A 158 11.05 1.62 12.84
CA LEU A 158 10.85 2.04 11.45
C LEU A 158 10.84 0.86 10.48
N ILE A 159 11.74 -0.12 10.68
CA ILE A 159 11.97 -1.24 9.77
C ILE A 159 11.24 -2.52 10.18
N GLU A 160 10.77 -2.65 11.42
CA GLU A 160 10.10 -3.88 11.90
C GLU A 160 8.87 -4.27 11.06
N GLY A 161 8.16 -3.29 10.50
CA GLY A 161 7.02 -3.53 9.61
C GLY A 161 7.37 -4.23 8.29
N PHE A 162 8.66 -4.30 7.93
CA PHE A 162 9.14 -5.01 6.74
C PHE A 162 9.66 -6.42 7.05
N GLU A 163 9.89 -6.77 8.32
CA GLU A 163 10.39 -8.10 8.69
C GLU A 163 9.46 -9.24 8.19
N PRO A 164 8.12 -9.10 8.18
CA PRO A 164 7.22 -10.11 7.62
C PRO A 164 7.41 -10.39 6.11
N LEU A 165 8.15 -9.57 5.39
CA LEU A 165 8.47 -9.77 3.96
C LEU A 165 9.63 -10.75 3.76
N ARG A 166 10.39 -11.04 4.81
CA ARG A 166 11.51 -11.99 4.76
C ARG A 166 11.02 -13.38 4.37
N ASN A 167 11.73 -14.02 3.44
CA ASN A 167 11.44 -15.37 2.98
C ASN A 167 10.02 -15.55 2.43
N THR A 168 9.59 -14.59 1.62
CA THR A 168 8.29 -14.59 0.93
C THR A 168 8.49 -14.50 -0.58
N ASP A 169 7.40 -14.61 -1.34
CA ASP A 169 7.39 -14.38 -2.78
C ASP A 169 7.41 -12.88 -3.15
N VAL A 170 7.50 -12.00 -2.15
CA VAL A 170 7.62 -10.56 -2.39
C VAL A 170 8.99 -10.26 -2.99
N GLY A 171 8.99 -9.83 -4.24
CA GLY A 171 10.17 -9.40 -4.96
C GLY A 171 10.35 -7.89 -5.02
N ARG A 172 9.26 -7.15 -4.80
CA ARG A 172 9.25 -5.68 -4.93
C ARG A 172 8.48 -5.01 -3.81
N VAL A 173 8.99 -3.85 -3.39
CA VAL A 173 8.25 -2.93 -2.51
C VAL A 173 8.09 -1.59 -3.23
N PHE A 174 6.85 -1.16 -3.39
CA PHE A 174 6.48 0.18 -3.79
C PHE A 174 6.32 1.03 -2.54
N LEU A 175 7.29 1.89 -2.25
CA LEU A 175 7.34 2.69 -1.03
C LEU A 175 7.02 4.16 -1.31
N GLY A 176 5.94 4.63 -0.70
CA GLY A 176 5.55 6.03 -0.75
C GLY A 176 6.52 6.94 0.02
N THR A 177 6.87 8.08 -0.56
CA THR A 177 7.80 9.05 0.03
C THR A 177 7.16 10.39 0.36
N GLY A 178 5.85 10.46 0.36
CA GLY A 178 5.07 11.68 0.57
C GLY A 178 4.12 11.99 -0.58
N GLY A 179 3.94 13.26 -0.86
CA GLY A 179 3.19 13.78 -2.02
C GLY A 179 4.11 14.48 -3.02
N PRO A 180 3.54 15.02 -4.11
CA PRO A 180 4.31 15.73 -5.12
C PRO A 180 4.87 17.03 -4.54
N GLY A 181 6.15 17.01 -4.14
CA GLY A 181 6.86 18.15 -3.58
C GLY A 181 6.71 18.38 -2.08
N LEU A 182 5.96 17.53 -1.35
CA LEU A 182 5.94 17.50 0.13
C LEU A 182 6.37 16.11 0.60
N THR A 183 7.61 15.98 1.06
CA THR A 183 8.29 14.70 1.23
C THR A 183 8.50 14.32 2.69
N TYR A 184 8.62 13.02 2.96
CA TYR A 184 9.02 12.46 4.25
C TYR A 184 10.54 12.30 4.38
N ARG A 185 11.30 12.73 3.38
CA ARG A 185 12.75 12.64 3.30
C ARG A 185 13.38 14.03 3.12
N PRO A 186 14.69 14.18 3.34
CA PRO A 186 15.42 15.37 2.90
C PRO A 186 15.24 15.61 1.40
N THR A 187 15.07 16.86 1.00
CA THR A 187 14.88 17.23 -0.41
C THR A 187 15.51 18.58 -0.72
N LYS A 188 16.01 18.73 -1.95
CA LYS A 188 16.50 20.01 -2.50
C LYS A 188 15.50 20.63 -3.49
N VAL A 189 14.52 19.85 -3.93
CA VAL A 189 13.55 20.22 -4.96
C VAL A 189 12.20 20.57 -4.37
N GLY A 190 11.71 19.74 -3.46
CA GLY A 190 10.42 19.93 -2.78
C GLY A 190 10.56 20.57 -1.42
N SER A 191 9.57 20.32 -0.58
CA SER A 191 9.54 20.70 0.83
C SER A 191 9.39 19.48 1.73
N GLU A 192 9.95 19.56 2.92
CA GLU A 192 9.88 18.47 3.88
C GLU A 192 8.66 18.61 4.77
N PHE A 193 7.91 17.53 4.97
CA PHE A 193 6.78 17.50 5.88
C PHE A 193 7.20 17.79 7.34
N ALA A 194 8.46 17.52 7.68
CA ALA A 194 9.05 17.88 8.97
C ALA A 194 8.98 19.38 9.30
N THR A 195 8.91 20.24 8.27
CA THR A 195 8.83 21.71 8.44
C THR A 195 7.39 22.22 8.56
N ALA A 196 6.38 21.36 8.39
CA ALA A 196 4.99 21.76 8.47
C ALA A 196 4.63 22.33 9.86
N ALA A 197 3.76 23.34 9.87
CA ALA A 197 3.18 23.88 11.09
C ALA A 197 2.30 22.80 11.77
N THR A 198 2.51 22.58 13.07
CA THR A 198 1.88 21.44 13.77
C THR A 198 0.53 21.78 14.39
N GLU A 199 0.25 23.04 14.65
CA GLU A 199 -0.98 23.52 15.29
C GLU A 199 -2.24 23.28 14.46
N LEU A 200 -2.07 23.21 13.14
CA LEU A 200 -3.17 22.99 12.19
C LEU A 200 -3.31 21.51 11.75
N LEU A 201 -2.49 20.60 12.29
CA LEU A 201 -2.49 19.20 11.91
C LEU A 201 -3.39 18.36 12.81
N THR A 202 -3.94 17.29 12.24
CA THR A 202 -4.56 16.20 13.03
C THR A 202 -3.51 15.58 13.95
N GLU A 203 -3.94 14.92 15.02
CA GLU A 203 -3.03 14.29 15.98
C GLU A 203 -2.08 13.28 15.31
N SER A 204 -2.58 12.44 14.40
CA SER A 204 -1.75 11.49 13.65
C SER A 204 -0.70 12.18 12.77
N SER A 205 -1.09 13.25 12.08
CA SER A 205 -0.16 14.04 11.27
C SER A 205 0.88 14.79 12.10
N ARG A 206 0.49 15.23 13.30
CA ARG A 206 1.40 15.87 14.28
C ARG A 206 2.46 14.89 14.75
N ARG A 207 2.03 13.66 15.13
CA ARG A 207 2.97 12.57 15.45
C ARG A 207 3.94 12.27 14.32
N ALA A 208 3.47 12.26 13.07
CA ALA A 208 4.34 12.06 11.91
C ALA A 208 5.40 13.16 11.78
N VAL A 209 5.01 14.43 11.95
CA VAL A 209 5.97 15.56 11.93
C VAL A 209 6.99 15.45 13.06
N GLU A 210 6.54 15.10 14.27
CA GLU A 210 7.44 14.91 15.43
C GLU A 210 8.43 13.76 15.20
N SER A 211 7.96 12.63 14.64
CA SER A 211 8.83 11.51 14.27
C SER A 211 9.86 11.92 13.23
N LEU A 212 9.45 12.62 12.17
CA LEU A 212 10.35 13.11 11.13
C LEU A 212 11.41 14.08 11.70
N ARG A 213 11.01 14.98 12.58
CA ARG A 213 11.93 15.89 13.27
C ARG A 213 12.95 15.15 14.13
N ALA A 214 12.51 14.10 14.84
CA ALA A 214 13.39 13.27 15.66
C ALA A 214 14.41 12.51 14.79
N TYR A 215 14.01 11.91 13.69
CA TYR A 215 14.95 11.27 12.76
C TYR A 215 15.94 12.28 12.18
N ARG A 216 15.45 13.42 11.71
CA ARG A 216 16.29 14.47 11.14
C ARG A 216 17.31 15.02 12.11
N SER A 217 16.92 15.29 13.38
CA SER A 217 17.84 15.79 14.40
C SER A 217 18.96 14.81 14.74
N ASN A 218 18.72 13.52 14.52
CA ASN A 218 19.70 12.45 14.69
C ASN A 218 20.48 12.12 13.39
N GLY A 219 20.30 12.90 12.32
CA GLY A 219 20.98 12.68 11.04
C GLY A 219 20.51 11.43 10.28
N ILE A 220 19.33 10.90 10.61
CA ILE A 220 18.78 9.68 10.03
C ILE A 220 17.88 10.05 8.84
N ASP A 221 18.20 9.47 7.67
CA ASP A 221 17.31 9.47 6.51
C ASP A 221 16.45 8.20 6.51
N LEU A 222 15.20 8.36 6.90
CA LEU A 222 14.27 7.23 7.06
C LEU A 222 14.00 6.46 5.77
N VAL A 223 14.11 7.11 4.60
CA VAL A 223 13.92 6.44 3.30
C VAL A 223 15.14 5.57 3.02
N LYS A 224 16.34 6.10 3.28
CA LYS A 224 17.58 5.32 3.12
C LYS A 224 17.61 4.09 4.03
N GLU A 225 17.26 4.23 5.31
CA GLU A 225 17.21 3.11 6.26
C GLU A 225 16.26 2.00 5.78
N ARG A 226 15.10 2.37 5.24
CA ARG A 226 14.14 1.42 4.69
C ARG A 226 14.64 0.75 3.42
N VAL A 227 15.26 1.50 2.50
CA VAL A 227 15.85 0.96 1.27
C VAL A 227 16.95 -0.03 1.61
N ASP A 228 17.90 0.35 2.48
CA ASP A 228 19.01 -0.51 2.89
C ASP A 228 18.51 -1.81 3.54
N PHE A 229 17.47 -1.72 4.38
CA PHE A 229 16.88 -2.89 5.01
C PHE A 229 16.20 -3.81 3.99
N LEU A 230 15.40 -3.28 3.08
CA LEU A 230 14.72 -4.06 2.03
C LEU A 230 15.74 -4.73 1.10
N HIS A 231 16.80 -4.03 0.72
CA HIS A 231 17.91 -4.62 -0.04
C HIS A 231 18.59 -5.76 0.75
N SER A 232 18.73 -5.65 2.07
CA SER A 232 19.27 -6.74 2.90
C SER A 232 18.38 -7.99 2.88
N LEU A 233 17.09 -7.86 2.55
CA LEU A 233 16.16 -8.96 2.29
C LEU A 233 16.22 -9.45 0.84
N GLY A 234 17.00 -8.81 -0.03
CA GLY A 234 17.07 -9.06 -1.47
C GLY A 234 15.77 -8.64 -2.19
N ILE A 235 15.08 -7.62 -1.73
CA ILE A 235 13.83 -7.09 -2.29
C ILE A 235 14.13 -5.82 -3.07
N GLU A 236 13.62 -5.73 -4.29
CA GLU A 236 13.70 -4.53 -5.14
C GLU A 236 12.85 -3.40 -4.55
N VAL A 237 13.37 -2.18 -4.59
CA VAL A 237 12.67 -1.01 -4.04
C VAL A 237 12.32 -0.02 -5.15
N PHE A 238 11.05 0.37 -5.18
CA PHE A 238 10.54 1.44 -6.03
C PHE A 238 10.05 2.57 -5.13
N LEU A 239 10.63 3.75 -5.28
CA LEU A 239 10.20 4.92 -4.53
C LEU A 239 9.24 5.77 -5.37
N GLY A 240 8.18 6.26 -4.75
CA GLY A 240 7.21 7.04 -5.50
C GLY A 240 6.26 7.87 -4.64
N PHE A 241 5.29 8.47 -5.31
CA PHE A 241 4.24 9.26 -4.69
C PHE A 241 2.99 9.34 -5.57
N ARG A 242 1.88 9.76 -4.95
CA ARG A 242 0.63 10.03 -5.65
C ARG A 242 0.75 11.30 -6.47
N MET A 243 0.50 11.24 -7.78
CA MET A 243 0.70 12.37 -8.69
C MET A 243 -0.24 13.55 -8.42
N GLY A 244 -1.39 13.31 -7.82
CA GLY A 244 -2.46 14.29 -7.61
C GLY A 244 -2.76 14.68 -6.16
N THR A 245 -1.90 14.37 -5.18
CA THR A 245 -2.20 14.71 -3.77
C THR A 245 -1.74 16.10 -3.39
N THR A 246 -2.66 17.02 -3.38
CA THR A 246 -2.53 18.35 -2.78
C THR A 246 -3.80 18.60 -1.96
N SER A 247 -3.81 19.51 -1.02
CA SER A 247 -5.00 19.92 -0.28
C SER A 247 -4.91 21.41 0.06
N ASP A 248 -5.99 22.14 -0.17
CA ASP A 248 -6.09 23.58 0.10
C ASP A 248 -7.04 23.90 1.26
N HIS A 249 -7.80 22.90 1.74
CA HIS A 249 -8.76 23.08 2.83
C HIS A 249 -8.17 22.82 4.23
N PRO A 250 -8.49 23.64 5.23
CA PRO A 250 -8.13 23.37 6.62
C PRO A 250 -8.73 22.03 7.12
N PRO A 251 -7.99 21.25 7.93
CA PRO A 251 -6.60 21.48 8.35
C PRO A 251 -5.55 20.97 7.38
N ALA A 252 -5.97 20.36 6.27
CA ALA A 252 -5.08 19.66 5.35
C ALA A 252 -4.28 20.61 4.42
N HIS A 253 -4.66 21.90 4.33
CA HIS A 253 -3.97 22.90 3.50
C HIS A 253 -2.48 23.09 3.84
N VAL A 254 -2.06 22.73 5.06
CA VAL A 254 -0.65 22.73 5.46
C VAL A 254 0.17 21.66 4.75
N LYS A 255 -0.50 20.69 4.12
CA LYS A 255 0.09 19.65 3.27
C LYS A 255 0.15 20.06 1.80
N SER A 256 -0.27 21.28 1.45
CA SER A 256 -0.21 21.75 0.07
C SER A 256 1.23 21.93 -0.37
N VAL A 257 1.50 21.52 -1.59
CA VAL A 257 2.80 21.70 -2.23
C VAL A 257 3.11 23.19 -2.34
N PRO A 258 4.29 23.68 -1.89
CA PRO A 258 4.64 25.10 -2.01
C PRO A 258 4.49 25.64 -3.43
N MET A 259 4.99 24.90 -4.43
CA MET A 259 4.84 25.26 -5.85
C MET A 259 3.37 25.50 -6.25
N TRP A 260 2.41 24.72 -5.72
CA TRP A 260 1.00 24.94 -5.98
C TRP A 260 0.48 26.26 -5.39
N LYS A 261 1.05 26.70 -4.27
CA LYS A 261 0.69 27.98 -3.63
C LYS A 261 1.33 29.16 -4.34
N GLU A 262 2.58 29.04 -4.70
CA GLU A 262 3.42 30.10 -5.27
C GLU A 262 3.10 30.35 -6.74
N HIS A 263 2.58 29.33 -7.46
CA HIS A 263 2.30 29.36 -8.88
C HIS A 263 0.82 29.06 -9.18
N PRO A 264 -0.10 29.98 -8.87
CA PRO A 264 -1.52 29.80 -9.19
C PRO A 264 -1.81 29.64 -10.68
N GLU A 265 -0.93 30.13 -11.55
CA GLU A 265 -0.98 29.99 -12.99
C GLU A 265 -0.74 28.56 -13.48
N TRP A 266 -0.07 27.70 -12.71
CA TRP A 266 0.22 26.32 -13.08
C TRP A 266 -0.79 25.30 -12.54
N ARG A 267 -1.87 25.77 -11.92
CA ARG A 267 -2.91 24.88 -11.37
C ARG A 267 -3.80 24.37 -12.48
N CYS A 268 -4.30 23.14 -12.30
CA CYS A 268 -5.43 22.66 -13.07
C CYS A 268 -6.63 23.59 -12.88
N ARG A 269 -7.40 23.76 -13.95
CA ARG A 269 -8.63 24.57 -13.95
C ARG A 269 -9.80 23.74 -14.42
N ASP A 270 -10.92 23.83 -13.70
CA ASP A 270 -12.17 23.24 -14.15
C ASP A 270 -12.73 23.97 -15.39
N ARG A 271 -13.88 23.52 -15.87
CA ARG A 271 -14.58 24.10 -17.03
C ARG A 271 -14.92 25.57 -16.84
N ASP A 272 -15.25 25.98 -15.60
CA ASP A 272 -15.63 27.34 -15.26
C ASP A 272 -14.42 28.25 -15.00
N GLY A 273 -13.21 27.70 -15.06
CA GLY A 273 -11.94 28.40 -14.83
C GLY A 273 -11.50 28.44 -13.36
N ASN A 274 -12.20 27.75 -12.45
CA ASN A 274 -11.81 27.68 -11.06
C ASN A 274 -10.56 26.81 -10.88
N SER A 275 -9.66 27.22 -9.99
CA SER A 275 -8.48 26.43 -9.65
C SER A 275 -8.84 25.18 -8.89
N ILE A 276 -8.28 24.04 -9.29
CA ILE A 276 -8.37 22.77 -8.57
C ILE A 276 -7.06 22.45 -7.87
N ILE A 277 -7.12 21.53 -6.90
CA ILE A 277 -6.01 21.18 -6.01
C ILE A 277 -5.00 20.26 -6.73
N ARG A 278 -4.55 20.67 -7.91
CA ARG A 278 -3.55 19.94 -8.72
C ARG A 278 -2.69 20.90 -9.52
N LEU A 279 -1.42 20.53 -9.72
CA LEU A 279 -0.56 21.14 -10.73
C LEU A 279 -0.83 20.47 -12.07
N SER A 280 -0.92 21.26 -13.13
CA SER A 280 -1.22 20.74 -14.45
C SER A 280 0.05 20.35 -15.22
N MET A 281 0.05 19.15 -15.78
CA MET A 281 1.11 18.69 -16.67
C MET A 281 1.12 19.37 -18.04
N ALA A 282 0.17 20.25 -18.33
CA ALA A 282 0.21 21.10 -19.52
C ALA A 282 1.42 22.06 -19.47
N TYR A 283 1.88 22.43 -18.27
CA TYR A 283 3.00 23.35 -18.08
C TYR A 283 4.35 22.62 -18.03
N PRO A 284 5.32 22.98 -18.89
CA PRO A 284 6.66 22.39 -18.88
C PRO A 284 7.36 22.51 -17.53
N GLU A 285 7.17 23.61 -16.82
CA GLU A 285 7.75 23.90 -15.51
C GLU A 285 7.28 22.87 -14.45
N VAL A 286 6.01 22.48 -14.50
CA VAL A 286 5.45 21.45 -13.63
C VAL A 286 6.05 20.09 -13.95
N ARG A 287 6.18 19.76 -15.25
CA ARG A 287 6.80 18.50 -15.67
C ARG A 287 8.26 18.43 -15.23
N GLU A 288 9.03 19.50 -15.43
CA GLU A 288 10.42 19.61 -15.00
C GLU A 288 10.56 19.43 -13.47
N PHE A 289 9.65 20.03 -12.69
CA PHE A 289 9.61 19.87 -11.24
C PHE A 289 9.41 18.42 -10.83
N TYR A 290 8.45 17.72 -11.42
CA TYR A 290 8.23 16.29 -11.13
C TYR A 290 9.42 15.43 -11.57
N VAL A 291 10.02 15.68 -12.73
CA VAL A 291 11.23 14.97 -13.16
C VAL A 291 12.35 15.14 -12.13
N LYS A 292 12.60 16.35 -11.64
CA LYS A 292 13.60 16.61 -10.60
C LYS A 292 13.32 15.85 -9.31
N LEU A 293 12.05 15.77 -8.87
CA LEU A 293 11.68 14.97 -7.70
C LEU A 293 11.98 13.48 -7.90
N PHE A 294 11.66 12.91 -9.07
CA PHE A 294 11.97 11.50 -9.35
C PHE A 294 13.47 11.23 -9.47
N LEU A 295 14.26 12.19 -10.01
CA LEU A 295 15.70 12.09 -10.03
C LEU A 295 16.32 12.10 -8.62
N GLU A 296 15.74 12.85 -7.68
CA GLU A 296 16.13 12.74 -6.27
C GLU A 296 15.84 11.35 -5.69
N LEU A 297 14.66 10.76 -6.00
CA LEU A 297 14.34 9.39 -5.58
C LEU A 297 15.33 8.38 -6.17
N ALA A 298 15.66 8.51 -7.44
CA ALA A 298 16.61 7.65 -8.12
C ALA A 298 18.02 7.66 -7.47
N SER A 299 18.38 8.73 -6.75
CA SER A 299 19.67 8.83 -6.06
C SER A 299 19.82 7.90 -4.84
N TYR A 300 18.75 7.24 -4.40
CA TYR A 300 18.78 6.27 -3.31
C TYR A 300 19.31 4.88 -3.72
N GLY A 301 19.69 4.68 -4.99
CA GLY A 301 20.22 3.40 -5.48
C GLY A 301 19.13 2.33 -5.66
N ILE A 302 17.91 2.76 -5.94
CA ILE A 302 16.71 1.93 -6.09
C ILE A 302 16.59 1.30 -7.48
N GLU A 303 15.75 0.27 -7.59
CA GLU A 303 15.47 -0.42 -8.85
C GLU A 303 14.52 0.35 -9.75
N GLY A 304 13.66 1.16 -9.17
CA GLY A 304 12.72 1.92 -9.97
C GLY A 304 12.02 3.06 -9.23
N VAL A 305 11.27 3.83 -10.00
CA VAL A 305 10.37 4.87 -9.50
C VAL A 305 8.91 4.44 -9.73
N GLN A 306 8.00 4.92 -8.87
CA GLN A 306 6.59 4.63 -8.97
C GLN A 306 5.76 5.91 -9.09
N LEU A 307 4.88 5.94 -10.09
CA LEU A 307 3.92 7.00 -10.35
C LEU A 307 2.51 6.49 -10.04
N ILE A 308 1.80 7.14 -9.12
CA ILE A 308 0.47 6.70 -8.72
C ILE A 308 -0.56 7.62 -9.35
N TYR A 309 -1.15 7.18 -10.48
CA TYR A 309 -2.17 7.92 -11.22
C TYR A 309 -3.61 7.61 -10.78
N THR A 310 -3.81 6.59 -9.95
CA THR A 310 -5.14 6.16 -9.47
C THR A 310 -5.80 7.12 -8.49
N ARG A 311 -5.16 8.25 -8.18
CA ARG A 311 -5.71 9.25 -7.26
C ARG A 311 -5.92 10.56 -7.99
N ARG A 312 -7.21 10.92 -8.19
CA ARG A 312 -7.66 12.21 -8.73
C ARG A 312 -7.15 12.53 -10.14
N PRO A 313 -7.22 11.59 -11.12
CA PRO A 313 -7.08 11.97 -12.52
C PRO A 313 -8.28 12.84 -12.93
N PRO A 314 -8.21 13.55 -14.05
CA PRO A 314 -7.05 13.76 -14.92
C PRO A 314 -6.04 14.76 -14.35
N PHE A 315 -4.83 14.80 -14.94
CA PHE A 315 -3.73 15.69 -14.52
C PHE A 315 -3.54 16.89 -15.43
N VAL A 316 -4.45 17.08 -16.34
CA VAL A 316 -4.61 18.18 -17.29
C VAL A 316 -6.10 18.39 -17.47
N LEU A 317 -6.57 19.63 -17.52
CA LEU A 317 -8.00 19.94 -17.68
C LEU A 317 -8.19 21.09 -18.70
N PHE A 318 -8.69 22.25 -18.24
CA PHE A 318 -9.00 23.39 -19.11
C PHE A 318 -8.09 24.59 -18.84
N GLU A 319 -6.78 24.33 -18.69
CA GLU A 319 -5.76 25.39 -18.59
C GLU A 319 -5.61 26.14 -19.92
N ASP A 320 -5.11 27.37 -19.85
CA ASP A 320 -4.95 28.19 -21.04
C ASP A 320 -4.21 27.50 -22.21
N PRO A 321 -3.08 26.78 -21.98
CA PRO A 321 -2.42 26.04 -23.06
C PRO A 321 -3.31 24.95 -23.69
N VAL A 322 -4.14 24.28 -22.89
CA VAL A 322 -5.06 23.25 -23.40
C VAL A 322 -6.15 23.85 -24.26
N ILE A 323 -6.75 24.97 -23.80
CA ILE A 323 -7.79 25.68 -24.53
C ILE A 323 -7.23 26.22 -25.86
N GLU A 324 -6.05 26.81 -25.83
CA GLU A 324 -5.40 27.35 -27.02
C GLU A 324 -5.04 26.28 -28.05
N ASP A 325 -4.45 25.16 -27.60
CA ASP A 325 -4.09 24.06 -28.47
C ASP A 325 -5.33 23.38 -29.07
N PHE A 326 -6.39 23.18 -28.26
CA PHE A 326 -7.63 22.59 -28.75
C PHE A 326 -8.30 23.49 -29.79
N ARG A 327 -8.38 24.80 -29.51
CA ARG A 327 -8.92 25.79 -30.47
C ARG A 327 -8.11 25.82 -31.75
N ARG A 328 -6.80 25.80 -31.67
CA ARG A 328 -5.91 25.77 -32.84
C ARG A 328 -6.14 24.54 -33.70
N ASN A 329 -6.34 23.39 -33.07
CA ASN A 329 -6.47 22.10 -33.77
C ASN A 329 -7.88 21.86 -34.32
N TYR A 330 -8.93 22.33 -33.63
CA TYR A 330 -10.31 21.93 -33.88
C TYR A 330 -11.28 23.12 -34.09
N GLY A 331 -10.85 24.35 -33.87
CA GLY A 331 -11.64 25.56 -34.13
C GLY A 331 -12.76 25.84 -33.11
N ILE A 332 -12.85 25.08 -32.01
CA ILE A 332 -13.85 25.25 -30.95
C ILE A 332 -13.20 25.32 -29.58
N ASP A 333 -13.92 25.86 -28.61
CA ASP A 333 -13.48 25.83 -27.21
C ASP A 333 -13.78 24.44 -26.59
N PRO A 334 -12.81 23.77 -25.99
CA PRO A 334 -13.06 22.47 -25.39
C PRO A 334 -14.09 22.50 -24.23
N ARG A 335 -14.33 23.66 -23.65
CA ARG A 335 -15.34 23.87 -22.60
C ARG A 335 -16.78 23.81 -23.13
N GLU A 336 -16.97 23.86 -24.44
CA GLU A 336 -18.27 23.70 -25.10
C GLU A 336 -18.62 22.24 -25.41
N LEU A 337 -17.69 21.31 -25.18
CA LEU A 337 -17.94 19.88 -25.37
C LEU A 337 -19.01 19.38 -24.36
N PRO A 338 -19.86 18.40 -24.74
CA PRO A 338 -20.81 17.80 -23.80
C PRO A 338 -20.10 17.07 -22.67
N GLU A 339 -20.73 17.07 -21.51
CA GLU A 339 -20.35 16.22 -20.37
C GLU A 339 -20.79 14.78 -20.60
N ASP A 340 -19.98 13.84 -20.18
CA ASP A 340 -20.36 12.43 -20.10
C ASP A 340 -20.53 12.02 -18.65
N SER A 341 -21.80 11.88 -18.24
CA SER A 341 -22.16 11.47 -16.89
C SER A 341 -21.94 9.97 -16.63
N GLU A 342 -21.75 9.13 -17.66
CA GLU A 342 -21.53 7.69 -17.48
C GLU A 342 -20.13 7.35 -16.94
N LEU A 343 -19.19 8.30 -17.07
CA LEU A 343 -17.84 8.17 -16.53
C LEU A 343 -17.67 8.75 -15.13
N GLU A 344 -18.73 9.29 -14.54
CA GLU A 344 -18.72 9.73 -13.14
C GLU A 344 -18.53 8.53 -12.20
N GLY A 345 -17.36 8.37 -11.67
CA GLY A 345 -17.00 7.29 -10.76
C GLY A 345 -16.05 7.73 -9.66
N GLU A 346 -15.91 6.88 -8.69
CA GLU A 346 -15.21 7.03 -7.41
C GLU A 346 -13.81 7.63 -7.45
N PHE A 347 -13.08 7.45 -8.53
CA PHE A 347 -11.68 7.90 -8.62
C PHE A 347 -11.53 9.39 -8.97
N MET A 348 -12.62 10.12 -9.15
CA MET A 348 -12.66 11.28 -10.02
C MET A 348 -13.34 12.49 -9.38
N THR A 349 -13.21 12.70 -8.11
CA THR A 349 -14.11 13.50 -7.30
C THR A 349 -13.84 14.98 -7.14
N GLU A 350 -12.77 15.57 -7.60
CA GLU A 350 -12.57 17.02 -7.44
C GLU A 350 -12.32 17.72 -8.77
N GLY A 351 -13.33 18.42 -9.26
CA GLY A 351 -13.31 19.11 -10.54
C GLY A 351 -13.30 18.14 -11.73
N GLY A 352 -13.78 16.93 -11.49
CA GLY A 352 -13.82 15.86 -12.46
C GLY A 352 -14.85 16.12 -13.55
N PHE A 353 -14.44 16.82 -14.59
CA PHE A 353 -15.11 16.75 -15.88
C PHE A 353 -14.57 15.52 -16.59
N PHE A 354 -15.44 14.60 -16.90
CA PHE A 354 -15.17 13.49 -17.78
C PHE A 354 -15.79 13.78 -19.12
N THR A 355 -14.99 13.58 -20.12
CA THR A 355 -15.45 13.58 -21.50
C THR A 355 -15.02 12.29 -22.15
N ASN A 356 -15.86 11.75 -23.00
CA ASN A 356 -15.53 10.75 -23.97
C ASN A 356 -15.20 11.36 -25.35
N ASP A 357 -14.94 12.65 -25.41
CA ASP A 357 -14.49 13.27 -26.65
C ASP A 357 -13.04 12.88 -26.93
N PRO A 358 -12.78 12.03 -27.94
CA PRO A 358 -11.45 11.48 -28.18
C PRO A 358 -10.42 12.53 -28.57
N ARG A 359 -10.85 13.71 -28.98
CA ARG A 359 -9.94 14.82 -29.32
C ARG A 359 -9.36 15.43 -28.04
N LEU A 360 -10.19 15.61 -27.01
CA LEU A 360 -9.75 16.19 -25.74
C LEU A 360 -8.95 15.16 -24.93
N GLU A 361 -9.40 13.90 -24.87
CA GLU A 361 -8.65 12.79 -24.28
C GLU A 361 -7.25 12.68 -24.88
N LYS A 362 -7.15 12.70 -26.21
CA LYS A 362 -5.87 12.66 -26.93
C LYS A 362 -4.97 13.85 -26.60
N LEU A 363 -5.54 15.03 -26.45
CA LEU A 363 -4.77 16.24 -26.11
C LEU A 363 -4.24 16.15 -24.67
N TRP A 364 -5.07 15.77 -23.69
CA TRP A 364 -4.66 15.56 -22.31
C TRP A 364 -3.57 14.48 -22.21
N ALA A 365 -3.79 13.34 -22.87
CA ALA A 365 -2.82 12.25 -22.93
C ALA A 365 -1.49 12.68 -23.55
N GLY A 366 -1.51 13.59 -24.50
CA GLY A 366 -0.32 14.17 -25.11
C GLY A 366 0.57 14.88 -24.10
N TYR A 367 0.00 15.67 -23.20
CA TYR A 367 0.76 16.37 -22.16
C TYR A 367 1.32 15.41 -21.10
N VAL A 368 0.53 14.42 -20.66
CA VAL A 368 0.99 13.44 -19.69
C VAL A 368 2.06 12.53 -20.30
N THR A 369 1.90 12.15 -21.58
CA THR A 369 2.91 11.37 -22.31
C THR A 369 4.20 12.17 -22.53
N ALA A 370 4.11 13.50 -22.74
CA ALA A 370 5.30 14.35 -22.78
C ALA A 370 6.09 14.28 -21.47
N PHE A 371 5.40 14.34 -20.31
CA PHE A 371 6.03 14.12 -19.02
C PHE A 371 6.69 12.75 -18.92
N MET A 372 6.01 11.67 -19.34
CA MET A 372 6.57 10.31 -19.30
C MET A 372 7.85 10.19 -20.16
N ARG A 373 7.87 10.83 -21.35
CA ARG A 373 9.07 10.87 -22.21
C ARG A 373 10.21 11.66 -21.56
N GLU A 374 9.91 12.82 -20.96
CA GLU A 374 10.88 13.65 -20.25
C GLU A 374 11.46 12.89 -19.05
N LEU A 375 10.61 12.23 -18.26
CA LEU A 375 11.03 11.41 -17.12
C LEU A 375 11.91 10.23 -17.58
N ARG A 376 11.45 9.48 -18.60
CA ARG A 376 12.19 8.32 -19.11
C ARG A 376 13.59 8.70 -19.57
N ARG A 377 13.70 9.79 -20.38
CA ARG A 377 14.98 10.31 -20.84
C ARG A 377 15.89 10.67 -19.68
N ALA A 378 15.37 11.40 -18.69
CA ALA A 378 16.16 11.82 -17.52
C ALA A 378 16.62 10.65 -16.65
N LEU A 379 15.82 9.57 -16.56
CA LEU A 379 16.20 8.34 -15.85
C LEU A 379 17.22 7.52 -16.65
N ASP A 380 17.13 7.47 -17.98
CA ASP A 380 18.07 6.75 -18.84
C ASP A 380 19.47 7.38 -18.85
N GLU A 381 19.59 8.68 -18.56
CA GLU A 381 20.86 9.36 -18.31
C GLU A 381 21.48 8.98 -16.96
N ARG A 382 20.78 8.25 -16.10
CA ARG A 382 21.24 7.76 -14.80
C ARG A 382 21.46 6.26 -14.87
N GLN A 383 22.53 5.81 -14.26
CA GLN A 383 22.81 4.38 -14.10
C GLN A 383 22.63 3.99 -12.63
N ARG A 384 22.03 2.84 -12.40
CA ARG A 384 22.06 2.20 -11.09
C ARG A 384 23.49 1.77 -10.74
N PRO A 385 23.80 1.56 -9.45
CA PRO A 385 25.12 1.07 -9.04
C PRO A 385 25.52 -0.27 -9.70
N ASP A 386 24.56 -1.12 -10.02
CA ASP A 386 24.75 -2.41 -10.72
C ASP A 386 24.75 -2.30 -12.25
N GLY A 387 24.63 -1.09 -12.80
CA GLY A 387 24.56 -0.83 -14.24
C GLY A 387 23.18 -1.07 -14.87
N GLY A 388 22.18 -1.48 -14.07
CA GLY A 388 20.82 -1.70 -14.54
C GLY A 388 20.06 -0.41 -14.88
N ARG A 389 19.00 -0.52 -15.70
CA ARG A 389 18.05 0.56 -15.99
C ARG A 389 17.21 0.84 -14.75
N ILE A 390 16.94 2.11 -14.45
CA ILE A 390 15.95 2.51 -13.45
C ILE A 390 14.56 2.31 -14.07
N GLN A 391 13.79 1.40 -13.51
CA GLN A 391 12.46 1.04 -14.00
C GLN A 391 11.41 2.10 -13.64
N VAL A 392 10.32 2.13 -14.39
CA VAL A 392 9.15 2.98 -14.13
C VAL A 392 7.94 2.08 -13.89
N ALA A 393 7.38 2.14 -12.70
CA ALA A 393 6.10 1.52 -12.38
C ALA A 393 4.99 2.57 -12.33
N ALA A 394 3.82 2.27 -12.88
CA ALA A 394 2.67 3.16 -12.87
C ALA A 394 1.42 2.47 -12.35
N ASN A 395 0.82 3.01 -11.27
CA ASN A 395 -0.54 2.64 -10.90
C ASN A 395 -1.50 3.36 -11.83
N VAL A 396 -2.27 2.58 -12.57
CA VAL A 396 -3.16 3.05 -13.65
C VAL A 396 -4.60 2.62 -13.38
N LEU A 397 -5.55 3.07 -14.20
CA LEU A 397 -6.95 2.71 -14.03
C LEU A 397 -7.23 1.31 -14.62
N TYR A 398 -8.39 0.76 -14.36
CA TYR A 398 -8.69 -0.66 -14.51
C TYR A 398 -9.07 -1.12 -15.93
N ASN A 399 -9.27 -0.19 -16.89
CA ASN A 399 -9.56 -0.51 -18.30
C ASN A 399 -9.13 0.63 -19.24
N ALA A 400 -9.25 0.42 -20.56
CA ALA A 400 -8.88 1.39 -21.59
C ALA A 400 -9.67 2.71 -21.46
N ALA A 401 -11.00 2.62 -21.35
CA ALA A 401 -11.87 3.80 -21.36
C ALA A 401 -11.53 4.78 -20.23
N TYR A 402 -11.34 4.27 -19.00
CA TYR A 402 -10.98 5.12 -17.86
C TYR A 402 -9.56 5.66 -17.95
N ASN A 403 -8.60 4.89 -18.50
CA ASN A 403 -7.26 5.41 -18.74
C ASN A 403 -7.27 6.54 -19.75
N HIS A 404 -7.98 6.42 -20.86
CA HIS A 404 -8.10 7.47 -21.88
C HIS A 404 -8.80 8.72 -21.31
N ALA A 405 -9.94 8.55 -20.62
CA ALA A 405 -10.64 9.65 -19.96
C ALA A 405 -9.79 10.35 -18.89
N GLY A 406 -8.88 9.61 -18.23
CA GLY A 406 -7.88 10.12 -17.30
C GLY A 406 -6.67 10.79 -17.96
N GLY A 407 -6.59 10.81 -19.29
CA GLY A 407 -5.45 11.32 -20.04
C GLY A 407 -4.21 10.42 -19.96
N LEU A 408 -4.38 9.10 -19.81
CA LEU A 408 -3.31 8.12 -19.71
C LEU A 408 -3.27 7.27 -20.99
N ASP A 409 -2.31 7.52 -21.88
CA ASP A 409 -2.11 6.77 -23.13
C ASP A 409 -1.15 5.60 -22.88
N LEU A 410 -1.68 4.52 -22.30
CA LEU A 410 -0.87 3.34 -21.96
C LEU A 410 -0.31 2.63 -23.19
N GLU A 411 -1.02 2.68 -24.31
CA GLU A 411 -0.60 2.12 -25.58
C GLU A 411 0.72 2.76 -26.05
N THR A 412 0.78 4.09 -26.04
CA THR A 412 2.02 4.82 -26.37
C THR A 412 3.10 4.57 -25.33
N TRP A 413 2.75 4.54 -24.04
CA TRP A 413 3.76 4.33 -22.98
C TRP A 413 4.44 2.98 -23.09
N VAL A 414 3.67 1.92 -23.38
CA VAL A 414 4.22 0.56 -23.57
C VAL A 414 5.00 0.47 -24.87
N ALA A 415 4.45 0.98 -25.99
CA ALA A 415 5.09 0.93 -27.29
C ALA A 415 6.44 1.67 -27.33
N GLU A 416 6.55 2.79 -26.63
CA GLU A 416 7.79 3.58 -26.55
C GLU A 416 8.71 3.15 -25.38
N GLY A 417 8.33 2.17 -24.58
CA GLY A 417 9.10 1.70 -23.42
C GLY A 417 9.25 2.76 -22.32
N LEU A 418 8.23 3.62 -22.13
CA LEU A 418 8.19 4.66 -21.11
C LEU A 418 7.83 4.12 -19.73
N VAL A 419 7.17 2.95 -19.68
CA VAL A 419 6.75 2.25 -18.48
C VAL A 419 7.20 0.79 -18.52
N ASP A 420 7.65 0.27 -17.39
CA ASP A 420 8.12 -1.11 -17.25
C ASP A 420 7.11 -2.00 -16.51
N ILE A 421 6.30 -1.41 -15.60
CA ILE A 421 5.31 -2.14 -14.81
C ILE A 421 4.02 -1.33 -14.73
N LEU A 422 2.90 -1.92 -15.17
CA LEU A 422 1.56 -1.38 -14.98
C LEU A 422 0.90 -2.04 -13.76
N VAL A 423 0.26 -1.24 -12.90
CA VAL A 423 -0.39 -1.72 -11.68
C VAL A 423 -1.85 -1.25 -11.67
N PRO A 424 -2.74 -1.96 -12.41
CA PRO A 424 -4.18 -1.68 -12.39
C PRO A 424 -4.85 -2.29 -11.16
N PRO A 425 -5.88 -1.66 -10.55
CA PRO A 425 -6.70 -2.30 -9.52
C PRO A 425 -7.64 -3.35 -10.13
N THR A 426 -7.93 -4.41 -9.37
CA THR A 426 -8.84 -5.47 -9.84
C THR A 426 -10.31 -5.09 -9.73
N GLN A 427 -10.66 -4.19 -8.81
CA GLN A 427 -12.04 -3.83 -8.51
C GLN A 427 -12.18 -2.32 -8.31
N ALA A 428 -13.41 -1.81 -8.55
CA ALA A 428 -13.86 -0.50 -8.08
C ALA A 428 -14.84 -0.67 -6.91
N TYR A 429 -15.14 0.41 -6.23
CA TYR A 429 -16.17 0.46 -5.19
C TYR A 429 -17.43 1.11 -5.75
N ASP A 430 -18.55 0.41 -5.63
CA ASP A 430 -19.86 0.92 -5.99
C ASP A 430 -20.48 1.57 -4.75
N TYR A 431 -20.54 2.91 -4.73
CA TYR A 431 -21.08 3.66 -3.61
C TYR A 431 -22.60 3.55 -3.49
N ALA A 432 -23.32 3.31 -4.60
CA ALA A 432 -24.76 3.18 -4.57
C ALA A 432 -25.20 1.87 -3.91
N GLU A 433 -24.44 0.80 -4.14
CA GLU A 433 -24.70 -0.52 -3.58
C GLU A 433 -23.74 -0.88 -2.43
N GLU A 434 -22.87 0.05 -2.02
CA GLU A 434 -21.88 -0.13 -0.95
C GLU A 434 -21.03 -1.42 -1.08
N ARG A 435 -20.67 -1.77 -2.31
CA ARG A 435 -19.92 -3.01 -2.61
C ARG A 435 -18.80 -2.80 -3.60
N HIS A 436 -17.82 -3.70 -3.58
CA HIS A 436 -16.79 -3.79 -4.64
C HIS A 436 -17.33 -4.57 -5.84
N ILE A 437 -17.09 -4.04 -7.03
CA ILE A 437 -17.41 -4.68 -8.30
C ILE A 437 -16.15 -5.01 -9.09
N PRO A 438 -16.07 -6.16 -9.77
CA PRO A 438 -14.97 -6.48 -10.67
C PRO A 438 -15.02 -5.55 -11.89
N VAL A 439 -13.89 -4.95 -12.23
CA VAL A 439 -13.84 -3.98 -13.35
C VAL A 439 -12.57 -4.06 -14.18
N ILE A 440 -11.54 -4.79 -13.73
CA ILE A 440 -10.30 -4.92 -14.51
C ILE A 440 -10.57 -5.64 -15.83
N ASP A 441 -10.07 -5.04 -16.91
CA ASP A 441 -10.03 -5.65 -18.23
C ASP A 441 -8.70 -6.38 -18.43
N TYR A 442 -8.65 -7.66 -18.03
CA TYR A 442 -7.46 -8.49 -18.18
C TYR A 442 -7.05 -8.66 -19.64
N ASP A 443 -7.99 -8.77 -20.56
CA ASP A 443 -7.71 -8.93 -22.00
C ASP A 443 -7.00 -7.68 -22.55
N TYR A 444 -7.44 -6.50 -22.14
CA TYR A 444 -6.78 -5.25 -22.50
C TYR A 444 -5.33 -5.22 -22.02
N PHE A 445 -5.07 -5.46 -20.73
CA PHE A 445 -3.72 -5.41 -20.18
C PHE A 445 -2.81 -6.52 -20.74
N ASN A 446 -3.34 -7.72 -20.91
CA ASN A 446 -2.60 -8.82 -21.50
C ASN A 446 -2.21 -8.52 -22.95
N LYS A 447 -3.15 -8.03 -23.77
CA LYS A 447 -2.87 -7.61 -25.14
C LYS A 447 -1.85 -6.47 -25.21
N LEU A 448 -1.98 -5.51 -24.32
CA LEU A 448 -1.10 -4.34 -24.24
C LEU A 448 0.36 -4.72 -23.93
N THR A 449 0.56 -5.68 -23.03
CA THR A 449 1.90 -6.06 -22.55
C THR A 449 2.53 -7.23 -23.32
N THR A 450 1.72 -8.03 -24.04
CA THR A 450 2.23 -9.17 -24.83
C THR A 450 3.21 -8.70 -25.91
N GLY A 451 4.40 -9.29 -25.90
CA GLY A 451 5.47 -8.98 -26.87
C GLY A 451 6.25 -7.69 -26.55
N SER A 452 5.95 -7.02 -25.46
CA SER A 452 6.71 -5.87 -24.95
C SER A 452 7.61 -6.27 -23.77
N THR A 453 8.45 -5.35 -23.30
CA THR A 453 9.20 -5.50 -22.04
C THR A 453 8.41 -5.08 -20.82
N CYS A 454 7.25 -4.45 -21.02
CA CYS A 454 6.36 -4.04 -19.95
C CYS A 454 5.56 -5.24 -19.44
N VAL A 455 5.35 -5.28 -18.14
CA VAL A 455 4.55 -6.30 -17.45
C VAL A 455 3.41 -5.65 -16.67
N PHE A 456 2.36 -6.41 -16.32
CA PHE A 456 1.34 -5.88 -15.43
C PHE A 456 1.15 -6.75 -14.18
N TYR A 457 0.89 -6.05 -13.07
CA TYR A 457 0.71 -6.57 -11.73
C TYR A 457 -0.63 -6.04 -11.18
N PRO A 458 -1.75 -6.76 -11.36
CA PRO A 458 -3.02 -6.32 -10.81
C PRO A 458 -2.95 -6.19 -9.29
N ASP A 459 -3.44 -5.06 -8.77
CA ASP A 459 -3.57 -4.82 -7.34
C ASP A 459 -4.86 -5.46 -6.83
N LEU A 460 -4.72 -6.49 -5.99
CA LEU A 460 -5.86 -7.28 -5.52
C LEU A 460 -6.69 -6.53 -4.49
N PHE A 461 -7.99 -6.40 -4.79
CA PHE A 461 -8.97 -5.66 -4.01
C PHE A 461 -10.17 -6.54 -3.62
N PRO A 462 -10.87 -6.28 -2.51
CA PRO A 462 -10.59 -5.27 -1.51
C PRO A 462 -9.33 -5.54 -0.70
N ARG A 463 -8.88 -4.54 0.05
CA ARG A 463 -7.60 -4.59 0.79
C ARG A 463 -7.56 -5.65 1.90
N GLN A 464 -8.72 -6.11 2.35
CA GLN A 464 -8.85 -7.19 3.33
C GLN A 464 -9.85 -8.21 2.80
N MET A 465 -9.38 -9.42 2.64
CA MET A 465 -10.14 -10.55 2.15
C MET A 465 -9.76 -11.79 2.97
N CYS A 466 -10.64 -12.78 2.99
CA CYS A 466 -10.28 -14.09 3.50
C CYS A 466 -9.25 -14.78 2.57
N ALA A 467 -8.56 -15.79 3.10
CA ALA A 467 -7.49 -16.47 2.38
C ALA A 467 -7.97 -17.09 1.05
N GLY A 468 -9.16 -17.70 1.04
CA GLY A 468 -9.73 -18.31 -0.17
C GLY A 468 -9.99 -17.28 -1.28
N GLU A 469 -10.47 -16.10 -0.91
CA GLU A 469 -10.72 -15.03 -1.88
C GLU A 469 -9.40 -14.50 -2.50
N TYR A 470 -8.34 -14.39 -1.72
CA TYR A 470 -7.01 -14.05 -2.27
C TYR A 470 -6.53 -15.08 -3.29
N VAL A 471 -6.72 -16.37 -3.03
CA VAL A 471 -6.33 -17.45 -3.96
C VAL A 471 -7.16 -17.40 -5.22
N ARG A 472 -8.49 -17.17 -5.11
CA ARG A 472 -9.40 -17.05 -6.24
C ARG A 472 -8.99 -15.91 -7.18
N GLN A 473 -8.81 -14.70 -6.63
CA GLN A 473 -8.40 -13.52 -7.40
C GLN A 473 -6.99 -13.69 -8.00
N ALA A 474 -6.06 -14.31 -7.27
CA ALA A 474 -4.73 -14.59 -7.79
C ALA A 474 -4.79 -15.51 -9.02
N ARG A 475 -5.65 -16.54 -8.98
CA ARG A 475 -5.87 -17.43 -10.12
C ARG A 475 -6.42 -16.66 -11.33
N GLU A 476 -7.49 -15.90 -11.14
CA GLU A 476 -8.08 -15.09 -12.22
C GLU A 476 -7.04 -14.14 -12.83
N ALA A 477 -6.23 -13.49 -12.01
CA ALA A 477 -5.18 -12.58 -12.47
C ALA A 477 -4.13 -13.31 -13.34
N TYR A 478 -3.64 -14.47 -12.89
CA TYR A 478 -2.66 -15.23 -13.65
C TYR A 478 -3.24 -15.85 -14.91
N GLU A 479 -4.47 -16.33 -14.90
CA GLU A 479 -5.20 -16.81 -16.09
C GLU A 479 -5.43 -15.67 -17.08
N GLY A 480 -5.65 -14.44 -16.58
CA GLY A 480 -5.74 -13.21 -17.36
C GLY A 480 -4.39 -12.66 -17.88
N GLY A 481 -3.29 -13.39 -17.68
CA GLY A 481 -1.97 -13.03 -18.24
C GLY A 481 -1.09 -12.18 -17.33
N ALA A 482 -1.47 -11.93 -16.07
CA ALA A 482 -0.65 -11.16 -15.14
C ALA A 482 0.73 -11.79 -14.92
N SER A 483 1.77 -10.96 -14.90
CA SER A 483 3.14 -11.39 -14.63
C SER A 483 3.42 -11.59 -13.15
N GLY A 484 2.67 -10.91 -12.29
CA GLY A 484 2.73 -10.98 -10.84
C GLY A 484 1.50 -10.33 -10.23
N LEU A 485 1.50 -10.13 -8.92
CA LEU A 485 0.39 -9.54 -8.17
C LEU A 485 0.87 -8.37 -7.34
N ALA A 486 0.04 -7.36 -7.17
CA ALA A 486 0.29 -6.23 -6.28
C ALA A 486 -0.70 -6.20 -5.11
N PHE A 487 -0.27 -5.58 -4.00
CA PHE A 487 -1.07 -5.48 -2.77
C PHE A 487 -0.89 -4.10 -2.15
N TRP A 488 -1.90 -3.25 -2.25
CA TRP A 488 -1.91 -1.94 -1.60
C TRP A 488 -2.10 -2.08 -0.07
N ASP A 489 -1.63 -1.08 0.72
CA ASP A 489 -1.68 -1.05 2.19
C ASP A 489 -1.14 -2.34 2.85
N SER A 490 -0.01 -2.80 2.36
CA SER A 490 0.59 -4.06 2.84
C SER A 490 1.10 -3.98 4.28
N ASP A 491 1.39 -2.79 4.80
CA ASP A 491 1.72 -2.53 6.20
C ASP A 491 0.60 -2.96 7.18
N VAL A 492 -0.63 -3.06 6.69
CA VAL A 492 -1.77 -3.60 7.43
C VAL A 492 -1.92 -5.11 7.20
N ARG A 493 -1.74 -5.58 5.95
CA ARG A 493 -1.93 -6.98 5.55
C ARG A 493 -0.91 -7.91 6.23
N VAL A 494 0.34 -7.51 6.32
CA VAL A 494 1.43 -8.30 6.90
C VAL A 494 1.19 -8.66 8.38
N ASN A 495 0.36 -7.91 9.07
CA ASN A 495 0.04 -8.13 10.48
C ASN A 495 -1.06 -9.19 10.67
N MET A 496 -1.90 -9.45 9.66
CA MET A 496 -2.97 -10.46 9.68
C MET A 496 -2.41 -11.80 9.20
N LYS A 497 -1.80 -12.58 10.11
CA LYS A 497 -1.05 -13.77 9.72
C LYS A 497 -1.90 -14.86 9.07
N SER A 498 -3.18 -14.98 9.43
CA SER A 498 -4.11 -15.91 8.78
C SER A 498 -4.24 -15.69 7.27
N GLN A 499 -4.25 -14.41 6.83
CA GLN A 499 -4.25 -14.06 5.41
C GLN A 499 -2.83 -13.98 4.85
N TRP A 500 -1.91 -13.38 5.61
CA TRP A 500 -0.54 -13.17 5.14
C TRP A 500 0.18 -14.48 4.80
N ASN A 501 -0.09 -15.55 5.54
CA ASN A 501 0.47 -16.88 5.24
C ASN A 501 0.07 -17.40 3.86
N THR A 502 -1.09 -16.99 3.34
CA THR A 502 -1.51 -17.26 1.97
C THR A 502 -0.90 -16.25 1.01
N VAL A 503 -1.12 -14.96 1.26
CA VAL A 503 -0.68 -13.86 0.38
C VAL A 503 0.80 -13.94 0.06
N ARG A 504 1.66 -14.14 1.06
CA ARG A 504 3.12 -14.20 0.90
C ARG A 504 3.62 -15.31 -0.03
N ARG A 505 2.76 -16.25 -0.45
CA ARG A 505 3.07 -17.41 -1.30
C ARG A 505 2.26 -17.45 -2.60
N LEU A 506 1.50 -16.43 -2.91
CA LEU A 506 0.69 -16.39 -4.14
C LEU A 506 1.54 -16.31 -5.42
N GLY A 507 2.85 -16.11 -5.30
CA GLY A 507 3.81 -16.27 -6.39
C GLY A 507 3.98 -17.73 -6.87
N HIS A 508 3.62 -18.72 -6.03
CA HIS A 508 3.67 -20.13 -6.36
C HIS A 508 2.43 -20.55 -7.17
N ARG A 509 2.39 -20.16 -8.45
CA ARG A 509 1.23 -20.38 -9.34
C ARG A 509 0.77 -21.83 -9.37
N ASP A 510 1.71 -22.79 -9.38
CA ASP A 510 1.42 -24.23 -9.43
C ASP A 510 0.75 -24.77 -8.17
N ASN A 511 0.80 -24.03 -7.08
CA ASN A 511 0.25 -24.42 -5.78
C ASN A 511 -1.10 -23.79 -5.44
N LEU A 512 -1.65 -22.89 -6.28
CA LEU A 512 -2.88 -22.16 -5.96
C LEU A 512 -4.06 -23.09 -5.65
N SER A 513 -4.25 -24.18 -6.43
CA SER A 513 -5.32 -25.16 -6.20
C SER A 513 -5.16 -25.92 -4.87
N ARG A 514 -3.93 -26.11 -4.39
CA ARG A 514 -3.68 -26.69 -3.06
C ARG A 514 -3.98 -25.67 -1.96
N MET A 515 -3.52 -24.44 -2.13
CA MET A 515 -3.74 -23.36 -1.17
C MET A 515 -5.22 -23.05 -0.96
N GLU A 516 -6.03 -23.15 -2.02
CA GLU A 516 -7.48 -23.01 -1.93
C GLU A 516 -8.11 -24.06 -1.01
N ARG A 517 -7.66 -25.33 -1.11
CA ARG A 517 -8.15 -26.43 -0.25
C ARG A 517 -7.69 -26.30 1.20
N GLU A 518 -6.54 -25.68 1.44
CA GLU A 518 -5.95 -25.53 2.79
C GLU A 518 -6.54 -24.34 3.57
N HIS A 519 -7.47 -23.57 3.02
CA HIS A 519 -8.16 -22.43 3.65
C HIS A 519 -7.22 -21.46 4.40
N GLY A 520 -6.00 -21.24 3.87
CA GLY A 520 -5.04 -20.31 4.47
C GLY A 520 -4.35 -20.77 5.75
N GLY A 521 -4.59 -22.00 6.21
CA GLY A 521 -3.87 -22.58 7.34
C GLY A 521 -4.16 -21.94 8.69
N TYR A 522 -5.38 -21.46 8.92
CA TYR A 522 -5.83 -20.98 10.23
C TYR A 522 -7.09 -21.73 10.69
N LEU A 523 -7.30 -21.76 12.00
CA LEU A 523 -8.45 -22.41 12.64
C LEU A 523 -9.19 -21.40 13.51
N MET A 524 -10.52 -21.49 13.51
CA MET A 524 -11.37 -20.73 14.43
C MET A 524 -11.86 -21.68 15.53
N HIS A 525 -11.48 -21.38 16.77
CA HIS A 525 -11.97 -22.06 17.94
C HIS A 525 -13.10 -21.26 18.56
N GLU A 526 -14.31 -21.79 18.51
CA GLU A 526 -15.44 -21.20 19.22
C GLU A 526 -15.27 -21.40 20.73
N LEU A 527 -15.40 -20.32 21.49
CA LEU A 527 -15.52 -20.43 22.93
C LEU A 527 -16.99 -20.66 23.27
N ASN A 528 -17.31 -21.88 23.68
CA ASN A 528 -18.59 -22.18 24.31
C ASN A 528 -18.66 -21.42 25.64
N LEU A 529 -19.43 -20.36 25.67
CA LEU A 529 -19.69 -19.63 26.89
C LEU A 529 -20.52 -20.53 27.82
N ILE A 530 -20.07 -20.71 29.05
CA ILE A 530 -20.88 -21.29 30.09
C ILE A 530 -22.12 -20.38 30.23
N GLU A 531 -23.32 -20.96 30.27
CA GLU A 531 -24.54 -20.19 30.53
C GLU A 531 -24.30 -19.28 31.73
N ASP A 532 -24.64 -17.98 31.60
CA ASP A 532 -24.44 -16.93 32.60
C ASP A 532 -23.04 -16.29 32.68
N TRP A 533 -22.05 -16.67 31.91
CA TRP A 533 -20.74 -16.00 31.92
C TRP A 533 -20.54 -15.18 30.63
N ASN A 534 -20.60 -13.86 30.74
CA ASN A 534 -20.32 -12.95 29.64
C ASN A 534 -18.98 -12.23 29.91
N PRO A 535 -17.89 -12.61 29.23
CA PRO A 535 -16.59 -11.99 29.42
C PRO A 535 -16.56 -10.51 29.02
N SER A 536 -17.48 -10.07 28.15
CA SER A 536 -17.51 -8.69 27.68
C SER A 536 -18.05 -7.69 28.72
N THR A 537 -18.75 -8.12 29.76
CA THR A 537 -19.31 -7.24 30.78
C THR A 537 -18.36 -6.93 31.94
N ARG A 538 -17.19 -7.59 32.03
CA ARG A 538 -16.22 -7.35 33.11
C ARG A 538 -15.04 -6.45 32.73
N PHE A 539 -14.93 -6.04 31.49
CA PHE A 539 -13.84 -5.22 30.99
C PHE A 539 -14.28 -3.85 30.45
N MET A 540 -15.48 -3.37 30.83
CA MET A 540 -15.89 -1.98 30.63
C MET A 540 -15.43 -1.11 31.79
#